data_1e0f804c262a9ceb55ed93a222ed471f
#
_entry.id   1e0f804c262a9ceb55ed93a222ed471f
#
_cell.length_a   1.000
_cell.length_b   1.000
_cell.length_c   1.000
_cell.angle_alpha   90.00
_cell.angle_beta   90.00
_cell.angle_gamma   90.00
#
_symmetry.space_group_name_H-M   'P 1'
#
loop_
_entity.id
_entity.type
_entity.pdbx_description
1 polymer ?
#
loop_
_entity_poly.entity_id
_entity_poly.type
_entity_poly.pdbx_seq_one_letter_code
_entity_poly.pdbx_strand_id
1 'polypeptide(L)'
;MHNQAIVGIGKIPKKESSHGYGWARTWSENLNIPIDHSFSKPYDTVYVDHGVNFGGSLNLFGGFDDELKARCDNLMMAQTIYSLDIDMPDYGAMLAKRKDVTDKGWCDKLSTKLKTAKTQHSHELPNYWLAIGDSHTAAYSRMDSGVTKRDGMTLNGQCRSGFDYIKTILAEKEKRDREYDGYSSLEGITMSFGNIDIRHHICRLNTDFKPLLYQWRQFGESLGIDVEYSAPWPIEYEKRKLPKTGYYKGEPFWGSYNERSEIVSE
;
A
#
# COMPACT_ATOMS: atom_id res chain seq x y z
N MET A 1 -19.04 -27.96 0.63
CA MET A 1 -17.95 -26.97 0.81
C MET A 1 -18.47 -25.66 0.23
N HIS A 2 -18.53 -24.59 1.00
CA HIS A 2 -18.93 -23.30 0.48
C HIS A 2 -17.85 -22.81 -0.51
N ASN A 3 -18.25 -22.43 -1.70
CA ASN A 3 -17.38 -21.90 -2.72
C ASN A 3 -17.06 -20.43 -2.36
N GLN A 4 -15.85 -20.19 -1.81
CA GLN A 4 -15.46 -18.87 -1.32
C GLN A 4 -14.05 -18.50 -1.76
N ALA A 5 -13.80 -17.20 -1.91
CA ALA A 5 -12.48 -16.67 -2.25
C ALA A 5 -12.27 -15.24 -1.77
N ILE A 6 -11.00 -14.88 -1.59
CA ILE A 6 -10.55 -13.49 -1.50
C ILE A 6 -10.38 -12.98 -2.92
N VAL A 7 -11.01 -11.86 -3.22
CA VAL A 7 -11.04 -11.27 -4.56
C VAL A 7 -10.81 -9.76 -4.48
N GLY A 8 -10.36 -9.16 -5.58
CA GLY A 8 -10.31 -7.72 -5.76
C GLY A 8 -11.18 -7.28 -6.93
N ILE A 9 -11.76 -6.09 -6.88
CA ILE A 9 -12.40 -5.49 -8.06
C ILE A 9 -11.33 -5.16 -9.12
N GLY A 10 -10.15 -4.68 -8.69
CA GLY A 10 -8.92 -4.78 -9.49
C GLY A 10 -8.33 -6.17 -9.43
N LYS A 11 -7.36 -6.47 -10.31
CA LYS A 11 -6.61 -7.72 -10.23
C LYS A 11 -5.70 -7.70 -9.00
N ILE A 12 -5.82 -8.72 -8.14
CA ILE A 12 -4.82 -8.93 -7.09
C ILE A 12 -3.53 -9.40 -7.78
N PRO A 13 -2.40 -8.71 -7.64
CA PRO A 13 -1.18 -9.09 -8.29
C PRO A 13 -0.72 -10.49 -7.84
N LYS A 14 -0.20 -11.28 -8.80
CA LYS A 14 0.42 -12.59 -8.50
C LYS A 14 1.85 -12.46 -8.01
N LYS A 15 2.48 -11.32 -8.29
CA LYS A 15 3.87 -11.10 -7.92
C LYS A 15 3.97 -10.82 -6.43
N GLU A 16 4.63 -11.69 -5.70
CA GLU A 16 4.82 -11.60 -4.25
C GLU A 16 5.43 -10.29 -3.76
N SER A 17 6.23 -9.61 -4.61
CA SER A 17 6.79 -8.29 -4.30
C SER A 17 5.79 -7.14 -4.48
N SER A 18 4.56 -7.42 -4.85
CA SER A 18 3.56 -6.39 -4.98
C SER A 18 2.84 -6.19 -3.65
N HIS A 19 2.67 -4.96 -3.31
CA HIS A 19 1.95 -4.42 -2.18
C HIS A 19 0.56 -5.08 -1.96
N GLY A 20 -0.21 -5.18 -3.03
CA GLY A 20 -1.54 -5.75 -2.95
C GLY A 20 -1.59 -7.24 -2.72
N TYR A 21 -0.54 -7.98 -3.09
CA TYR A 21 -0.47 -9.39 -2.78
C TYR A 21 -0.19 -9.64 -1.30
N GLY A 22 0.67 -8.82 -0.68
CA GLY A 22 1.02 -8.97 0.73
C GLY A 22 -0.22 -8.89 1.63
N TRP A 23 -1.09 -7.91 1.39
CA TRP A 23 -2.33 -7.74 2.14
C TRP A 23 -3.31 -8.90 1.92
N ALA A 24 -3.61 -9.24 0.66
CA ALA A 24 -4.49 -10.36 0.34
C ALA A 24 -3.97 -11.69 0.88
N ARG A 25 -2.64 -11.90 0.92
CA ARG A 25 -2.01 -13.08 1.52
C ARG A 25 -2.26 -13.15 3.00
N THR A 26 -2.08 -12.04 3.74
CA THR A 26 -2.34 -11.99 5.18
C THR A 26 -3.78 -12.42 5.49
N TRP A 27 -4.76 -11.89 4.76
CA TRP A 27 -6.14 -12.32 4.89
C TRP A 27 -6.35 -13.78 4.54
N SER A 28 -5.72 -14.25 3.44
CA SER A 28 -5.82 -15.64 2.99
C SER A 28 -5.31 -16.62 4.04
N GLU A 29 -4.17 -16.32 4.62
CA GLU A 29 -3.54 -17.14 5.67
C GLU A 29 -4.41 -17.17 6.93
N ASN A 30 -4.93 -16.03 7.37
CA ASN A 30 -5.73 -15.93 8.58
C ASN A 30 -7.11 -16.57 8.46
N LEU A 31 -7.78 -16.37 7.35
CA LEU A 31 -9.13 -16.91 7.11
C LEU A 31 -9.10 -18.31 6.51
N ASN A 32 -7.93 -18.81 6.12
CA ASN A 32 -7.76 -20.07 5.37
C ASN A 32 -8.64 -20.11 4.11
N ILE A 33 -8.65 -18.99 3.36
CA ILE A 33 -9.46 -18.80 2.16
C ILE A 33 -8.54 -18.53 0.98
N PRO A 34 -8.72 -19.21 -0.18
CA PRO A 34 -7.88 -19.00 -1.34
C PRO A 34 -8.07 -17.61 -1.96
N ILE A 35 -7.00 -17.09 -2.58
CA ILE A 35 -7.06 -15.86 -3.38
C ILE A 35 -7.40 -16.22 -4.83
N ASP A 36 -8.45 -15.61 -5.39
CA ASP A 36 -8.62 -15.55 -6.84
C ASP A 36 -8.10 -14.21 -7.36
N HIS A 37 -6.91 -14.23 -7.91
CA HIS A 37 -6.20 -13.05 -8.43
C HIS A 37 -6.92 -12.34 -9.58
N SER A 38 -7.74 -13.05 -10.31
CA SER A 38 -8.43 -12.55 -11.49
C SER A 38 -9.92 -12.31 -11.28
N PHE A 39 -10.48 -12.88 -10.22
CA PHE A 39 -11.92 -12.95 -9.98
C PHE A 39 -12.67 -13.48 -11.23
N SER A 40 -12.14 -14.55 -11.80
CA SER A 40 -12.54 -15.08 -13.10
C SER A 40 -13.84 -15.89 -13.10
N LYS A 41 -14.35 -16.23 -11.93
CA LYS A 41 -15.58 -17.02 -11.77
C LYS A 41 -16.39 -16.55 -10.56
N PRO A 42 -17.71 -16.82 -10.53
CA PRO A 42 -18.54 -16.50 -9.37
C PRO A 42 -18.24 -17.41 -8.16
N TYR A 43 -18.49 -16.90 -6.98
CA TYR A 43 -18.41 -17.58 -5.70
C TYR A 43 -19.67 -17.32 -4.88
N ASP A 44 -20.03 -18.26 -3.99
CA ASP A 44 -21.14 -18.06 -3.06
C ASP A 44 -20.82 -16.97 -2.04
N THR A 45 -19.58 -16.97 -1.56
CA THR A 45 -19.07 -15.96 -0.62
C THR A 45 -17.79 -15.35 -1.16
N VAL A 46 -17.74 -14.03 -1.20
CA VAL A 46 -16.54 -13.28 -1.59
C VAL A 46 -16.07 -12.38 -0.47
N TYR A 47 -14.77 -12.35 -0.28
CA TYR A 47 -14.06 -11.44 0.61
C TYR A 47 -13.32 -10.44 -0.28
N VAL A 48 -13.82 -9.21 -0.32
CA VAL A 48 -13.33 -8.20 -1.25
C VAL A 48 -12.22 -7.39 -0.60
N ASP A 49 -11.03 -7.55 -1.14
CA ASP A 49 -9.84 -6.77 -0.77
C ASP A 49 -9.79 -5.47 -1.59
N HIS A 50 -9.93 -4.34 -0.90
CA HIS A 50 -9.83 -3.01 -1.49
C HIS A 50 -8.44 -2.43 -1.39
N GLY A 51 -7.61 -2.94 -0.47
CA GLY A 51 -6.30 -2.41 -0.14
C GLY A 51 -5.35 -2.37 -1.33
N VAL A 52 -5.49 -3.32 -2.24
CA VAL A 52 -4.76 -3.39 -3.50
C VAL A 52 -4.95 -2.16 -4.36
N ASN A 53 -6.04 -1.47 -4.18
CA ASN A 53 -6.52 -0.43 -5.07
C ASN A 53 -6.39 0.98 -4.48
N PHE A 54 -5.88 1.06 -3.26
CA PHE A 54 -5.60 2.32 -2.60
C PHE A 54 -4.51 3.09 -3.29
N GLY A 55 -4.63 3.81 -4.14
CA GLY A 55 -3.68 4.60 -4.93
C GLY A 55 -4.31 5.04 -6.24
N GLY A 56 -5.62 5.05 -6.30
CA GLY A 56 -6.35 5.43 -7.50
C GLY A 56 -6.32 4.35 -8.56
N SER A 57 -5.91 3.18 -8.15
CA SER A 57 -5.75 2.04 -9.04
C SER A 57 -6.95 1.11 -9.09
N LEU A 58 -8.05 1.48 -8.54
CA LEU A 58 -9.23 1.10 -9.28
C LEU A 58 -9.00 1.69 -10.64
N ASN A 59 -8.55 0.89 -11.56
CA ASN A 59 -8.47 1.29 -12.96
C ASN A 59 -9.87 1.56 -13.54
N LEU A 60 -10.76 1.96 -12.68
CA LEU A 60 -11.91 2.77 -13.00
C LEU A 60 -11.50 4.03 -13.76
N PHE A 61 -10.24 4.45 -13.62
CA PHE A 61 -9.64 5.53 -14.41
C PHE A 61 -9.09 5.06 -15.75
N GLY A 62 -8.81 3.77 -15.91
CA GLY A 62 -8.28 3.18 -17.15
C GLY A 62 -9.35 2.82 -18.18
N GLY A 63 -10.63 2.93 -17.86
CA GLY A 63 -11.73 2.53 -18.70
C GLY A 63 -12.62 1.46 -18.05
N PHE A 64 -13.85 1.37 -18.51
CA PHE A 64 -14.77 0.30 -18.15
C PHE A 64 -14.65 -0.78 -19.22
N ASP A 65 -13.75 -1.74 -18.97
CA ASP A 65 -13.50 -2.85 -19.88
C ASP A 65 -14.31 -4.11 -19.51
N ASP A 66 -14.31 -5.08 -20.42
CA ASP A 66 -15.03 -6.34 -20.25
C ASP A 66 -14.55 -7.14 -19.03
N GLU A 67 -13.27 -7.03 -18.68
CA GLU A 67 -12.72 -7.71 -17.50
C GLU A 67 -13.25 -7.10 -16.19
N LEU A 68 -13.30 -5.78 -16.10
CA LEU A 68 -13.87 -5.10 -14.93
C LEU A 68 -15.36 -5.43 -14.81
N LYS A 69 -16.09 -5.38 -15.96
CA LYS A 69 -17.51 -5.75 -15.99
C LYS A 69 -17.73 -7.18 -15.51
N ALA A 70 -16.94 -8.14 -15.99
CA ALA A 70 -17.04 -9.55 -15.58
C ALA A 70 -16.80 -9.74 -14.09
N ARG A 71 -15.82 -9.03 -13.49
CA ARG A 71 -15.57 -9.06 -12.05
C ARG A 71 -16.75 -8.47 -11.25
N CYS A 72 -17.31 -7.37 -11.73
CA CYS A 72 -18.50 -6.80 -11.10
C CYS A 72 -19.74 -7.71 -11.25
N ASP A 73 -19.90 -8.38 -12.39
CA ASP A 73 -20.98 -9.36 -12.59
C ASP A 73 -20.80 -10.55 -11.62
N ASN A 74 -19.59 -11.07 -11.45
CA ASN A 74 -19.30 -12.11 -10.46
C ASN A 74 -19.62 -11.66 -9.03
N LEU A 75 -19.34 -10.38 -8.70
CA LEU A 75 -19.69 -9.81 -7.40
C LEU A 75 -21.21 -9.76 -7.19
N MET A 76 -21.95 -9.39 -8.22
CA MET A 76 -23.42 -9.38 -8.16
C MET A 76 -24.02 -10.78 -7.95
N MET A 77 -23.36 -11.83 -8.43
CA MET A 77 -23.80 -13.22 -8.25
C MET A 77 -23.54 -13.76 -6.85
N ALA A 78 -22.60 -13.22 -6.09
CA ALA A 78 -22.29 -13.70 -4.75
C ALA A 78 -23.49 -13.60 -3.80
N GLN A 79 -23.71 -14.62 -2.99
CA GLN A 79 -24.76 -14.61 -1.97
C GLN A 79 -24.35 -13.75 -0.77
N THR A 80 -23.10 -13.84 -0.37
CA THR A 80 -22.53 -13.07 0.73
C THR A 80 -21.27 -12.33 0.28
N ILE A 81 -21.20 -11.06 0.64
CA ILE A 81 -20.03 -10.20 0.36
C ILE A 81 -19.50 -9.71 1.69
N TYR A 82 -18.21 -9.92 1.93
CA TYR A 82 -17.46 -9.31 3.00
C TYR A 82 -16.49 -8.26 2.44
N SER A 83 -16.45 -7.10 3.07
CA SER A 83 -15.38 -6.13 2.86
C SER A 83 -14.24 -6.47 3.82
N LEU A 84 -13.04 -6.61 3.29
CA LEU A 84 -11.82 -6.77 4.08
C LEU A 84 -11.25 -5.43 4.55
N ASP A 85 -11.84 -4.34 4.10
CA ASP A 85 -11.54 -2.98 4.53
C ASP A 85 -12.74 -2.40 5.28
N ILE A 86 -12.50 -1.29 5.97
CA ILE A 86 -13.48 -0.62 6.82
C ILE A 86 -14.71 -0.17 6.04
N ASP A 87 -14.47 0.46 4.88
CA ASP A 87 -15.51 0.98 4.02
C ASP A 87 -15.38 0.39 2.62
N MET A 88 -16.34 -0.42 2.22
CA MET A 88 -16.45 -0.86 0.84
C MET A 88 -16.96 0.28 -0.03
N PRO A 89 -16.18 0.76 -1.03
CA PRO A 89 -16.67 1.77 -1.94
C PRO A 89 -17.91 1.31 -2.69
N ASP A 90 -18.87 2.22 -2.91
CA ASP A 90 -20.00 1.94 -3.79
C ASP A 90 -19.55 2.03 -5.24
N TYR A 91 -19.00 0.93 -5.75
CA TYR A 91 -18.52 0.82 -7.13
C TYR A 91 -19.63 1.08 -8.15
N GLY A 92 -20.86 0.68 -7.84
CA GLY A 92 -21.99 0.94 -8.72
C GLY A 92 -22.26 2.43 -8.87
N ALA A 93 -22.30 3.18 -7.76
CA ALA A 93 -22.45 4.62 -7.78
C ALA A 93 -21.25 5.32 -8.45
N MET A 94 -20.04 4.81 -8.26
CA MET A 94 -18.84 5.34 -8.92
C MET A 94 -18.90 5.11 -10.44
N LEU A 95 -19.24 3.92 -10.89
CA LEU A 95 -19.39 3.58 -12.31
C LEU A 95 -20.52 4.35 -12.96
N ALA A 96 -21.65 4.56 -12.27
CA ALA A 96 -22.79 5.32 -12.80
C ALA A 96 -22.44 6.77 -13.17
N LYS A 97 -21.41 7.36 -12.59
CA LYS A 97 -20.91 8.70 -12.91
C LYS A 97 -20.03 8.75 -14.17
N ARG A 98 -19.62 7.61 -14.69
CA ARG A 98 -18.70 7.55 -15.83
C ARG A 98 -19.47 7.67 -17.16
N LYS A 99 -18.83 8.32 -18.13
CA LYS A 99 -19.41 8.51 -19.48
C LYS A 99 -19.35 7.24 -20.34
N ASP A 100 -18.34 6.40 -20.08
CA ASP A 100 -18.09 5.16 -20.81
C ASP A 100 -18.98 4.00 -20.35
N VAL A 101 -19.70 4.16 -19.24
CA VAL A 101 -20.67 3.17 -18.74
C VAL A 101 -22.07 3.57 -19.21
N THR A 102 -22.62 2.78 -20.11
CA THR A 102 -23.93 3.06 -20.74
C THR A 102 -25.10 2.46 -19.96
N ASP A 103 -24.93 1.30 -19.34
CA ASP A 103 -26.00 0.63 -18.57
C ASP A 103 -26.02 1.13 -17.12
N LYS A 104 -26.80 2.19 -16.89
CA LYS A 104 -26.98 2.75 -15.55
C LYS A 104 -27.84 1.87 -14.65
N GLY A 105 -28.76 1.12 -15.21
CA GLY A 105 -29.60 0.19 -14.44
C GLY A 105 -28.79 -0.98 -13.87
N TRP A 106 -27.77 -1.43 -14.58
CA TRP A 106 -26.81 -2.38 -14.05
C TRP A 106 -25.97 -1.78 -12.89
N CYS A 107 -25.53 -0.53 -13.04
CA CYS A 107 -24.83 0.17 -11.97
C CYS A 107 -25.66 0.30 -10.69
N ASP A 108 -26.96 0.59 -10.83
CA ASP A 108 -27.87 0.70 -9.68
C ASP A 108 -28.06 -0.66 -8.98
N LYS A 109 -28.12 -1.75 -9.74
CA LYS A 109 -28.18 -3.12 -9.18
C LYS A 109 -26.89 -3.46 -8.43
N LEU A 110 -25.73 -3.12 -8.99
CA LEU A 110 -24.45 -3.31 -8.33
C LEU A 110 -24.35 -2.48 -7.03
N SER A 111 -24.74 -1.21 -7.07
CA SER A 111 -24.84 -0.36 -5.88
C SER A 111 -25.73 -0.97 -4.79
N THR A 112 -26.90 -1.47 -5.18
CA THR A 112 -27.81 -2.11 -4.24
C THR A 112 -27.19 -3.36 -3.62
N LYS A 113 -26.51 -4.16 -4.42
CA LYS A 113 -25.84 -5.38 -3.96
C LYS A 113 -24.71 -5.05 -2.99
N LEU A 114 -23.90 -4.04 -3.28
CA LEU A 114 -22.77 -3.64 -2.42
C LEU A 114 -23.23 -3.15 -1.04
N LYS A 115 -24.40 -2.54 -0.95
CA LYS A 115 -24.99 -2.14 0.34
C LYS A 115 -25.30 -3.33 1.27
N THR A 116 -25.29 -4.55 0.74
CA THR A 116 -25.46 -5.77 1.55
C THR A 116 -24.13 -6.34 2.06
N ALA A 117 -23.00 -5.74 1.67
CA ALA A 117 -21.71 -6.17 2.11
C ALA A 117 -21.56 -6.02 3.64
N LYS A 118 -20.94 -7.02 4.25
CA LYS A 118 -20.60 -7.03 5.66
C LYS A 118 -19.13 -6.67 5.81
N THR A 119 -18.78 -5.91 6.82
CA THR A 119 -17.37 -5.74 7.15
C THR A 119 -16.87 -7.02 7.82
N GLN A 120 -15.80 -7.59 7.30
CA GLN A 120 -15.10 -8.67 7.99
C GLN A 120 -14.23 -8.04 9.07
N HIS A 121 -14.66 -8.16 10.29
CA HIS A 121 -13.93 -7.62 11.43
C HIS A 121 -12.72 -8.49 11.76
N SER A 122 -11.64 -7.85 12.08
CA SER A 122 -10.32 -8.44 12.25
C SER A 122 -10.08 -9.08 13.62
N HIS A 123 -11.10 -9.55 14.32
CA HIS A 123 -10.88 -10.34 15.55
C HIS A 123 -9.94 -11.53 15.32
N GLU A 124 -9.69 -11.85 14.05
CA GLU A 124 -8.87 -12.97 13.61
C GLU A 124 -7.57 -12.53 12.91
N LEU A 125 -7.35 -11.22 12.70
CA LEU A 125 -6.09 -10.78 12.14
C LEU A 125 -5.02 -10.71 13.24
N PRO A 126 -3.85 -11.28 12.98
CA PRO A 126 -2.73 -11.09 13.89
C PRO A 126 -2.36 -9.61 13.94
N ASN A 127 -1.65 -9.22 14.96
CA ASN A 127 -0.96 -7.96 14.99
C ASN A 127 -0.19 -7.75 13.70
N TYR A 128 -0.13 -6.53 13.20
CA TYR A 128 0.44 -6.25 11.89
C TYR A 128 1.60 -5.26 11.96
N TRP A 129 2.47 -5.37 10.98
CA TRP A 129 3.56 -4.44 10.73
C TRP A 129 3.21 -3.51 9.59
N LEU A 130 3.66 -2.25 9.66
CA LEU A 130 3.43 -1.24 8.65
C LEU A 130 4.75 -0.68 8.12
N ALA A 131 5.01 -0.84 6.82
CA ALA A 131 6.14 -0.17 6.20
C ALA A 131 5.78 1.26 5.80
N ILE A 132 6.57 2.24 6.25
CA ILE A 132 6.37 3.67 5.97
C ILE A 132 7.64 4.26 5.40
N GLY A 133 7.53 5.00 4.29
CA GLY A 133 8.72 5.64 3.74
C GLY A 133 8.58 6.25 2.36
N ASP A 134 9.70 6.30 1.65
CA ASP A 134 9.79 6.81 0.27
C ASP A 134 9.25 5.78 -0.76
N SER A 135 9.45 6.04 -2.05
CA SER A 135 8.98 5.16 -3.12
C SER A 135 9.53 3.73 -3.06
N HIS A 136 10.68 3.51 -2.41
CA HIS A 136 11.32 2.20 -2.29
C HIS A 136 10.65 1.32 -1.24
N THR A 137 9.88 1.92 -0.34
CA THR A 137 9.10 1.21 0.70
C THR A 137 8.20 0.13 0.11
N ALA A 138 7.76 0.29 -1.13
CA ALA A 138 6.96 -0.72 -1.83
C ALA A 138 7.60 -2.12 -1.89
N ALA A 139 8.92 -2.22 -1.72
CA ALA A 139 9.61 -3.51 -1.70
C ALA A 139 9.34 -4.32 -0.43
N TYR A 140 8.90 -3.67 0.64
CA TYR A 140 8.56 -4.32 1.91
C TYR A 140 7.18 -4.96 1.94
N SER A 141 6.41 -4.85 0.88
CA SER A 141 5.06 -5.45 0.76
C SER A 141 5.00 -6.97 0.94
N ARG A 142 6.14 -7.64 0.98
CA ARG A 142 6.22 -9.07 1.29
C ARG A 142 6.24 -9.40 2.78
N MET A 143 6.74 -8.47 3.57
CA MET A 143 7.06 -8.69 4.98
C MET A 143 6.00 -8.07 5.88
N ASP A 144 5.39 -6.97 5.43
CA ASP A 144 4.51 -6.14 6.21
C ASP A 144 3.07 -6.20 5.69
N SER A 145 2.12 -6.18 6.60
CA SER A 145 0.69 -6.25 6.29
C SER A 145 0.17 -5.00 5.60
N GLY A 146 0.92 -3.91 5.65
CA GLY A 146 0.58 -2.66 4.98
C GLY A 146 1.81 -1.85 4.59
N VAL A 147 1.68 -1.11 3.50
CA VAL A 147 2.74 -0.20 3.04
C VAL A 147 2.15 1.16 2.77
N THR A 148 2.72 2.18 3.39
CA THR A 148 2.40 3.58 3.12
C THR A 148 3.65 4.28 2.61
N LYS A 149 3.60 4.76 1.38
CA LYS A 149 4.73 5.42 0.74
C LYS A 149 4.36 6.78 0.19
N ARG A 150 5.34 7.65 0.11
CA ARG A 150 5.21 8.92 -0.57
C ARG A 150 6.43 9.16 -1.45
N ASP A 151 6.21 9.31 -2.74
CA ASP A 151 7.27 9.55 -3.71
C ASP A 151 7.96 10.90 -3.46
N GLY A 152 9.27 10.93 -3.63
CA GLY A 152 10.07 12.15 -3.43
C GLY A 152 10.35 12.52 -1.96
N MET A 153 9.94 11.69 -1.00
CA MET A 153 10.19 11.94 0.41
C MET A 153 11.64 11.66 0.78
N THR A 154 12.23 12.56 1.55
CA THR A 154 13.62 12.46 2.02
C THR A 154 13.67 12.30 3.53
N LEU A 155 14.71 11.66 4.04
CA LEU A 155 14.95 11.60 5.48
C LEU A 155 15.18 13.00 6.07
N ASN A 156 15.96 13.82 5.37
CA ASN A 156 16.17 15.23 5.76
C ASN A 156 14.85 16.01 5.84
N GLY A 157 13.95 15.79 4.89
CA GLY A 157 12.60 16.38 4.92
C GLY A 157 11.81 15.95 6.14
N GLN A 158 11.86 14.67 6.49
CA GLN A 158 11.19 14.13 7.68
C GLN A 158 11.78 14.69 8.98
N CYS A 159 13.10 14.75 9.10
CA CYS A 159 13.76 15.37 10.26
C CYS A 159 13.32 16.83 10.44
N ARG A 160 13.31 17.62 9.35
CA ARG A 160 12.90 19.03 9.36
C ARG A 160 11.44 19.25 9.73
N SER A 161 10.56 18.34 9.36
CA SER A 161 9.13 18.41 9.72
C SER A 161 8.83 17.74 11.06
N GLY A 162 9.82 17.23 11.77
CA GLY A 162 9.60 16.49 13.00
C GLY A 162 8.81 15.19 12.78
N PHE A 163 8.96 14.59 11.60
CA PHE A 163 8.30 13.33 11.20
C PHE A 163 6.77 13.41 11.13
N ASP A 164 6.22 14.59 10.80
CA ASP A 164 4.77 14.83 10.77
C ASP A 164 4.01 13.86 9.88
N TYR A 165 4.60 13.45 8.75
CA TYR A 165 3.97 12.47 7.86
C TYR A 165 3.76 11.13 8.56
N ILE A 166 4.79 10.60 9.24
CA ILE A 166 4.69 9.33 9.96
C ILE A 166 3.70 9.45 11.11
N LYS A 167 3.77 10.53 11.88
CA LYS A 167 2.82 10.81 12.98
C LYS A 167 1.38 10.83 12.49
N THR A 168 1.12 11.46 11.35
CA THR A 168 -0.23 11.51 10.75
C THR A 168 -0.72 10.10 10.39
N ILE A 169 0.12 9.29 9.73
CA ILE A 169 -0.23 7.91 9.38
C ILE A 169 -0.53 7.07 10.63
N LEU A 170 0.32 7.17 11.64
CA LEU A 170 0.13 6.41 12.89
C LEU A 170 -1.13 6.85 13.62
N ALA A 171 -1.41 8.15 13.70
CA ALA A 171 -2.62 8.68 14.31
C ALA A 171 -3.90 8.24 13.56
N GLU A 172 -3.87 8.21 12.22
CA GLU A 172 -4.97 7.69 11.43
C GLU A 172 -5.20 6.19 11.67
N LYS A 173 -4.12 5.42 11.81
CA LYS A 173 -4.20 4.00 12.14
C LYS A 173 -4.76 3.79 13.54
N GLU A 174 -4.23 4.46 14.53
CA GLU A 174 -4.72 4.40 15.92
C GLU A 174 -6.20 4.79 16.02
N LYS A 175 -6.62 5.82 15.30
CA LYS A 175 -8.03 6.21 15.24
C LYS A 175 -8.89 5.08 14.69
N ARG A 176 -8.46 4.44 13.60
CA ARG A 176 -9.15 3.29 13.01
C ARG A 176 -9.21 2.13 13.99
N ASP A 177 -8.09 1.79 14.61
CA ASP A 177 -8.01 0.70 15.57
C ASP A 177 -8.96 0.92 16.75
N ARG A 178 -9.16 2.15 17.21
CA ARG A 178 -10.12 2.50 18.27
C ARG A 178 -11.58 2.48 17.82
N GLU A 179 -11.88 2.91 16.60
CA GLU A 179 -13.24 2.94 16.06
C GLU A 179 -13.82 1.54 15.85
N TYR A 180 -12.97 0.54 15.79
CA TYR A 180 -13.32 -0.83 15.46
C TYR A 180 -12.85 -1.80 16.55
N ASP A 181 -13.52 -1.77 17.69
CA ASP A 181 -13.24 -2.56 18.89
C ASP A 181 -12.88 -4.02 18.58
N GLY A 182 -11.66 -4.43 18.90
CA GLY A 182 -11.21 -5.82 18.77
C GLY A 182 -10.28 -6.10 17.58
N TYR A 183 -9.73 -5.07 16.95
CA TYR A 183 -8.84 -5.21 15.79
C TYR A 183 -7.40 -5.53 16.13
N SER A 184 -6.70 -6.06 15.11
CA SER A 184 -5.25 -6.20 15.14
C SER A 184 -4.59 -4.88 15.53
N SER A 185 -3.73 -4.92 16.53
CA SER A 185 -2.92 -3.78 16.91
C SER A 185 -1.69 -3.66 16.01
N LEU A 186 -1.24 -2.43 15.80
CA LEU A 186 0.06 -2.18 15.16
C LEU A 186 1.16 -2.66 16.10
N GLU A 187 1.86 -3.73 15.72
CA GLU A 187 2.96 -4.30 16.49
C GLU A 187 4.23 -3.50 16.31
N GLY A 188 4.50 -3.12 15.07
CA GLY A 188 5.69 -2.37 14.73
C GLY A 188 5.64 -1.74 13.35
N ILE A 189 6.65 -0.97 13.05
CA ILE A 189 6.81 -0.31 11.77
C ILE A 189 8.20 -0.55 11.18
N THR A 190 8.26 -0.67 9.85
CA THR A 190 9.50 -0.60 9.08
C THR A 190 9.61 0.78 8.46
N MET A 191 10.60 1.55 8.84
CA MET A 191 10.85 2.87 8.26
C MET A 191 11.91 2.80 7.16
N SER A 192 11.57 3.24 5.95
CA SER A 192 12.44 3.20 4.77
C SER A 192 12.62 4.59 4.15
N PHE A 193 13.72 5.23 4.49
CA PHE A 193 14.11 6.56 4.01
C PHE A 193 15.60 6.61 3.67
N GLY A 194 16.03 7.74 3.13
CA GLY A 194 17.44 8.03 2.90
C GLY A 194 17.93 7.75 1.48
N ASN A 195 17.20 6.97 0.68
CA ASN A 195 17.63 6.65 -0.68
C ASN A 195 17.78 7.92 -1.56
N ILE A 196 16.85 8.85 -1.45
CA ILE A 196 16.87 10.11 -2.19
C ILE A 196 17.96 11.03 -1.64
N ASP A 197 18.10 11.06 -0.31
CA ASP A 197 19.14 11.87 0.34
C ASP A 197 20.53 11.48 -0.18
N ILE A 198 20.86 10.20 -0.19
CA ILE A 198 22.14 9.71 -0.66
C ILE A 198 22.35 9.98 -2.15
N ARG A 199 21.34 9.74 -2.98
CA ARG A 199 21.45 9.87 -4.43
C ARG A 199 21.52 11.31 -4.93
N HIS A 200 20.84 12.23 -4.25
CA HIS A 200 20.62 13.58 -4.80
C HIS A 200 21.05 14.73 -3.88
N HIS A 201 21.27 14.50 -2.60
CA HIS A 201 21.46 15.59 -1.64
C HIS A 201 22.77 15.55 -0.87
N ILE A 202 23.15 14.44 -0.27
CA ILE A 202 24.26 14.39 0.67
C ILE A 202 25.58 14.85 0.02
N CYS A 203 26.00 14.23 -1.08
CA CYS A 203 27.20 14.61 -1.80
C CYS A 203 27.10 16.02 -2.39
N ARG A 204 25.93 16.42 -2.91
CA ARG A 204 25.71 17.76 -3.48
C ARG A 204 25.85 18.89 -2.46
N LEU A 205 25.34 18.65 -1.26
CA LEU A 205 25.30 19.64 -0.20
C LEU A 205 26.50 19.54 0.75
N ASN A 206 27.34 18.55 0.52
CA ASN A 206 28.47 18.23 1.43
C ASN A 206 28.00 18.16 2.90
N THR A 207 26.90 17.44 3.15
CA THR A 207 26.29 17.33 4.46
C THR A 207 26.58 15.98 5.08
N ASP A 208 26.75 15.96 6.39
CA ASP A 208 26.87 14.71 7.16
C ASP A 208 25.50 14.04 7.30
N PHE A 209 25.43 12.74 7.05
CA PHE A 209 24.21 11.95 7.17
C PHE A 209 23.93 11.46 8.60
N LYS A 210 24.97 11.37 9.44
CA LYS A 210 24.86 10.86 10.83
C LYS A 210 23.85 11.60 11.70
N PRO A 211 23.77 12.96 11.67
CA PRO A 211 22.76 13.67 12.44
C PRO A 211 21.33 13.32 12.04
N LEU A 212 21.08 13.02 10.76
CA LEU A 212 19.76 12.59 10.29
C LEU A 212 19.41 11.19 10.80
N LEU A 213 20.37 10.26 10.77
CA LEU A 213 20.20 8.92 11.32
C LEU A 213 19.93 8.96 12.82
N TYR A 214 20.65 9.81 13.55
CA TYR A 214 20.43 9.98 14.97
C TYR A 214 19.02 10.50 15.28
N GLN A 215 18.56 11.53 14.60
CA GLN A 215 17.20 12.05 14.77
C GLN A 215 16.14 11.01 14.41
N TRP A 216 16.36 10.26 13.33
CA TRP A 216 15.47 9.21 12.89
C TRP A 216 15.35 8.11 13.96
N ARG A 217 16.46 7.69 14.52
CA ARG A 217 16.50 6.69 15.58
C ARG A 217 15.82 7.18 16.86
N GLN A 218 16.11 8.40 17.29
CA GLN A 218 15.43 9.00 18.44
C GLN A 218 13.91 9.08 18.24
N PHE A 219 13.49 9.43 17.04
CA PHE A 219 12.06 9.43 16.72
C PHE A 219 11.45 8.03 16.85
N GLY A 220 12.06 7.01 16.26
CA GLY A 220 11.57 5.63 16.37
C GLY A 220 11.51 5.15 17.83
N GLU A 221 12.53 5.42 18.61
CA GLU A 221 12.56 5.08 20.05
C GLU A 221 11.42 5.78 20.83
N SER A 222 10.96 6.94 20.37
CA SER A 222 9.87 7.69 21.01
C SER A 222 8.48 7.12 20.75
N LEU A 223 8.32 6.20 19.78
CA LEU A 223 7.01 5.70 19.36
C LEU A 223 6.42 4.65 20.32
N GLY A 224 7.24 3.99 21.11
CA GLY A 224 6.76 2.98 22.05
C GLY A 224 6.24 1.68 21.41
N ILE A 225 6.57 1.46 20.13
CA ILE A 225 6.31 0.24 19.36
C ILE A 225 7.62 -0.24 18.75
N ASP A 226 7.65 -1.47 18.23
CA ASP A 226 8.83 -1.99 17.57
C ASP A 226 9.11 -1.25 16.26
N VAL A 227 10.38 -0.88 16.04
CA VAL A 227 10.81 -0.14 14.86
C VAL A 227 11.99 -0.80 14.19
N GLU A 228 11.80 -1.16 12.93
CA GLU A 228 12.86 -1.56 12.03
C GLU A 228 13.26 -0.41 11.11
N TYR A 229 14.56 -0.26 10.88
CA TYR A 229 15.12 0.73 9.97
C TYR A 229 15.65 0.03 8.73
N SER A 230 15.09 0.37 7.59
CA SER A 230 15.58 -0.16 6.33
C SER A 230 16.87 0.55 5.93
N ALA A 231 17.91 -0.23 5.73
CA ALA A 231 19.11 0.28 5.09
C ALA A 231 18.77 0.83 3.69
N PRO A 232 19.46 1.89 3.24
CA PRO A 232 19.32 2.36 1.88
C PRO A 232 19.60 1.25 0.86
N TRP A 233 18.85 1.27 -0.24
CA TRP A 233 19.02 0.30 -1.31
C TRP A 233 20.41 0.38 -1.95
N PRO A 234 20.84 -0.68 -2.62
CA PRO A 234 22.14 -0.69 -3.28
C PRO A 234 22.35 0.55 -4.16
N ILE A 235 23.53 1.14 -3.98
CA ILE A 235 23.91 2.34 -4.70
C ILE A 235 24.10 2.00 -6.18
N GLU A 236 23.56 2.84 -7.04
CA GLU A 236 23.69 2.67 -8.48
C GLU A 236 24.90 3.45 -9.00
N TYR A 237 25.54 2.93 -10.05
CA TYR A 237 26.65 3.61 -10.72
C TYR A 237 26.22 4.89 -11.42
N GLU A 238 27.15 5.82 -11.59
CA GLU A 238 26.94 7.13 -12.26
C GLU A 238 26.41 6.98 -13.69
N LYS A 239 26.79 5.89 -14.38
CA LYS A 239 26.41 5.61 -15.78
C LYS A 239 24.98 5.10 -15.95
N ARG A 240 24.20 4.99 -14.88
CA ARG A 240 22.81 4.56 -15.03
C ARG A 240 22.03 5.54 -15.91
N LYS A 241 21.01 5.02 -16.58
CA LYS A 241 20.08 5.86 -17.33
C LYS A 241 19.34 6.82 -16.39
N LEU A 242 19.30 8.08 -16.75
CA LEU A 242 18.59 9.10 -15.99
C LEU A 242 17.10 8.74 -15.84
N PRO A 243 16.47 9.10 -14.73
CA PRO A 243 15.03 8.87 -14.53
C PRO A 243 14.24 9.55 -15.65
N LYS A 244 13.30 8.80 -16.25
CA LYS A 244 12.44 9.33 -17.33
C LYS A 244 11.17 10.00 -16.81
N THR A 245 10.82 9.75 -15.55
CA THR A 245 9.60 10.24 -14.90
C THR A 245 9.88 10.61 -13.44
N GLY A 246 8.92 11.27 -12.79
CA GLY A 246 9.00 11.64 -11.39
C GLY A 246 9.71 12.99 -11.16
N TYR A 247 9.86 13.34 -9.89
CA TYR A 247 10.42 14.64 -9.46
C TYR A 247 11.87 14.84 -9.92
N TYR A 248 12.67 13.77 -9.94
CA TYR A 248 14.08 13.81 -10.38
C TYR A 248 14.25 13.39 -11.85
N LYS A 249 13.26 13.66 -12.72
CA LYS A 249 13.34 13.39 -14.15
C LYS A 249 14.51 14.12 -14.77
N GLY A 250 15.42 13.36 -15.39
CA GLY A 250 16.59 13.91 -16.05
C GLY A 250 17.73 14.32 -15.11
N GLU A 251 17.54 14.19 -13.79
CA GLU A 251 18.57 14.55 -12.82
C GLU A 251 19.59 13.42 -12.64
N PRO A 252 20.89 13.70 -12.70
CA PRO A 252 21.93 12.74 -12.38
C PRO A 252 22.00 12.48 -10.87
N PHE A 253 22.64 11.38 -10.47
CA PHE A 253 23.09 11.24 -9.10
C PHE A 253 24.26 12.14 -8.81
N TRP A 254 24.33 12.65 -7.61
CA TRP A 254 25.44 13.45 -7.15
C TRP A 254 26.44 12.60 -6.37
N GLY A 255 27.71 12.93 -6.54
CA GLY A 255 28.83 12.14 -6.02
C GLY A 255 29.14 10.89 -6.85
N SER A 256 30.32 10.34 -6.66
CA SER A 256 30.72 9.08 -7.27
C SER A 256 30.04 7.91 -6.58
N TYR A 257 30.05 6.75 -7.24
CA TYR A 257 29.60 5.49 -6.63
C TYR A 257 30.31 5.22 -5.29
N ASN A 258 31.64 5.45 -5.27
CA ASN A 258 32.44 5.18 -4.06
C ASN A 258 32.04 6.10 -2.91
N GLU A 259 31.90 7.41 -3.14
CA GLU A 259 31.44 8.37 -2.12
C GLU A 259 30.09 7.98 -1.55
N ARG A 260 29.12 7.63 -2.40
CA ARG A 260 27.78 7.22 -1.93
C ARG A 260 27.81 5.88 -1.20
N SER A 261 28.64 4.94 -1.65
CA SER A 261 28.81 3.63 -0.99
C SER A 261 29.44 3.78 0.38
N GLU A 262 30.39 4.69 0.53
CA GLU A 262 31.03 5.00 1.79
C GLU A 262 30.02 5.53 2.83
N ILE A 263 29.15 6.47 2.40
CA ILE A 263 28.05 7.00 3.23
C ILE A 263 27.10 5.90 3.70
N VAL A 264 26.82 4.91 2.85
CA VAL A 264 25.93 3.79 3.22
C VAL A 264 26.61 2.79 4.15
N SER A 265 27.94 2.70 4.09
CA SER A 265 28.72 1.76 4.91
C SER A 265 28.95 2.27 6.33
N GLU A 266 28.83 3.57 6.57
CA GLU A 266 28.93 4.22 7.88
C GLU A 266 27.68 4.03 8.74
#